data_1d385824c6fc1c7ef112697fe8004da4
#
_entry.id   1d385824c6fc1c7ef112697fe8004da4
#
_cell.length_a   1.000
_cell.length_b   1.000
_cell.length_c   1.000
_cell.angle_alpha   90.00
_cell.angle_beta   90.00
_cell.angle_gamma   90.00
#
_symmetry.space_group_name_H-M   'P 1'
#
loop_
_entity.id
_entity.type
_entity.pdbx_description
1 polymer ?
#
loop_
_entity_poly.entity_id
_entity_poly.type
_entity_poly.pdbx_seq_one_letter_code
_entity_poly.pdbx_strand_id
1 'polypeptide(L)'
;MRSALVAILVLFSPLVYAKDLYMVRSALSFPEAMSVLQETIVQHGYQVSRVQRVDIGLTGMGYKTDKYRIVFYGKTDEIQRLTRERPELIPFLPLSFSIFAEGDQTLVVAMNPVFLEPQYEDREVHTLLRRWESDVRSMLADLRGAGAE
;
A
#
# COMPACT_ATOMS: atom_id res chain seq x y z
N MET A 1 -52.81 25.87 23.39
CA MET A 1 -52.19 24.63 22.93
C MET A 1 -51.02 24.99 22.05
N ARG A 2 -49.78 24.85 22.55
CA ARG A 2 -48.56 25.22 21.84
C ARG A 2 -47.89 23.93 21.41
N SER A 3 -48.00 23.60 20.13
CA SER A 3 -47.29 22.46 19.54
C SER A 3 -45.83 22.82 19.30
N ALA A 4 -44.94 22.23 20.07
CA ALA A 4 -43.51 22.32 19.86
C ALA A 4 -43.08 21.33 18.75
N LEU A 5 -42.69 21.87 17.62
CA LEU A 5 -42.11 21.11 16.48
C LEU A 5 -40.63 20.85 16.83
N VAL A 6 -40.31 19.62 17.23
CA VAL A 6 -38.93 19.19 17.44
C VAL A 6 -38.36 18.82 16.09
N ALA A 7 -37.53 19.71 15.55
CA ALA A 7 -36.75 19.41 14.33
C ALA A 7 -35.57 18.51 14.73
N ILE A 8 -35.67 17.22 14.38
CA ILE A 8 -34.53 16.27 14.48
C ILE A 8 -33.57 16.59 13.33
N LEU A 9 -32.51 17.29 13.64
CA LEU A 9 -31.40 17.53 12.73
C LEU A 9 -30.53 16.27 12.69
N VAL A 10 -30.80 15.39 11.73
CA VAL A 10 -29.96 14.22 11.46
C VAL A 10 -28.67 14.74 10.81
N LEU A 11 -27.61 14.85 11.61
CA LEU A 11 -26.26 15.11 11.13
C LEU A 11 -25.77 13.89 10.31
N PHE A 12 -26.00 13.93 9.01
CA PHE A 12 -25.30 13.07 8.07
C PHE A 12 -23.83 13.51 8.05
N SER A 13 -23.02 12.96 8.95
CA SER A 13 -21.59 13.02 8.79
C SER A 13 -21.23 12.15 7.60
N PRO A 14 -20.66 12.71 6.50
CA PRO A 14 -20.13 11.85 5.45
C PRO A 14 -19.01 11.01 6.08
N LEU A 15 -19.19 9.69 6.08
CA LEU A 15 -18.08 8.77 6.34
C LEU A 15 -17.04 8.97 5.23
N VAL A 16 -16.10 9.85 5.47
CA VAL A 16 -14.89 9.95 4.65
C VAL A 16 -14.07 8.71 4.96
N TYR A 17 -14.26 7.67 4.17
CA TYR A 17 -13.31 6.57 4.11
C TYR A 17 -12.04 7.11 3.44
N ALA A 18 -11.18 7.74 4.21
CA ALA A 18 -9.79 7.91 3.83
C ALA A 18 -9.21 6.48 3.80
N LYS A 19 -9.09 5.91 2.60
CA LYS A 19 -8.42 4.62 2.42
C LYS A 19 -6.91 4.89 2.52
N ASP A 20 -6.41 4.89 3.74
CA ASP A 20 -4.97 5.07 4.00
C ASP A 20 -4.17 3.85 3.56
N LEU A 21 -4.85 2.72 3.39
CA LEU A 21 -4.27 1.45 2.98
C LEU A 21 -5.09 0.81 1.87
N TYR A 22 -4.39 0.18 0.94
CA TYR A 22 -4.96 -0.77 -0.01
C TYR A 22 -4.64 -2.19 0.45
N MET A 23 -5.64 -3.06 0.42
CA MET A 23 -5.50 -4.45 0.81
C MET A 23 -6.12 -5.37 -0.24
N VAL A 24 -5.41 -6.42 -0.60
CA VAL A 24 -5.89 -7.47 -1.49
C VAL A 24 -5.65 -8.82 -0.83
N ARG A 25 -6.69 -9.66 -0.76
CA ARG A 25 -6.56 -11.09 -0.52
C ARG A 25 -6.49 -11.81 -1.85
N SER A 26 -5.43 -12.58 -2.03
CA SER A 26 -5.22 -13.44 -3.20
C SER A 26 -5.43 -14.90 -2.79
N ALA A 27 -6.08 -15.67 -3.67
CA ALA A 27 -6.23 -17.12 -3.50
C ALA A 27 -4.91 -17.88 -3.76
N LEU A 28 -3.89 -17.20 -4.27
CA LEU A 28 -2.55 -17.80 -4.46
C LEU A 28 -1.93 -18.15 -3.10
N SER A 29 -1.20 -19.25 -3.08
CA SER A 29 -0.34 -19.57 -1.94
C SER A 29 0.74 -18.49 -1.75
N PHE A 30 1.30 -18.39 -0.55
CA PHE A 30 2.31 -17.37 -0.25
C PHE A 30 3.52 -17.38 -1.22
N PRO A 31 4.12 -18.53 -1.61
CA PRO A 31 5.21 -18.53 -2.59
C PRO A 31 4.79 -18.03 -3.97
N GLU A 32 3.61 -18.44 -4.44
CA GLU A 32 3.07 -18.02 -5.73
C GLU A 32 2.76 -16.52 -5.74
N ALA A 33 2.08 -16.01 -4.72
CA ALA A 33 1.80 -14.60 -4.57
C ALA A 33 3.08 -13.75 -4.50
N MET A 34 4.14 -14.25 -3.85
CA MET A 34 5.46 -13.61 -3.83
C MET A 34 6.09 -13.53 -5.22
N SER A 35 6.00 -14.57 -6.03
CA SER A 35 6.50 -14.55 -7.42
C SER A 35 5.70 -13.55 -8.26
N VAL A 36 4.38 -13.70 -8.27
CA VAL A 36 3.49 -12.82 -9.04
C VAL A 36 3.66 -11.35 -8.65
N LEU A 37 3.77 -11.04 -7.35
CA LEU A 37 3.98 -9.67 -6.88
C LEU A 37 5.28 -9.08 -7.43
N GLN A 38 6.38 -9.81 -7.39
CA GLN A 38 7.68 -9.34 -7.90
C GLN A 38 7.67 -9.16 -9.42
N GLU A 39 7.06 -10.10 -10.14
CA GLU A 39 6.88 -10.00 -11.60
C GLU A 39 6.04 -8.78 -11.97
N THR A 40 4.93 -8.56 -11.28
CA THR A 40 4.04 -7.41 -11.47
C THR A 40 4.77 -6.08 -11.23
N ILE A 41 5.57 -5.98 -10.17
CA ILE A 41 6.41 -4.80 -9.89
C ILE A 41 7.32 -4.49 -11.09
N VAL A 42 7.98 -5.52 -11.64
CA VAL A 42 8.88 -5.35 -12.80
C VAL A 42 8.11 -4.97 -14.07
N GLN A 43 6.96 -5.58 -14.32
CA GLN A 43 6.10 -5.28 -15.47
C GLN A 43 5.59 -3.81 -15.45
N HIS A 44 5.39 -3.25 -14.27
CA HIS A 44 5.03 -1.83 -14.10
C HIS A 44 6.24 -0.87 -14.14
N GLY A 45 7.42 -1.37 -14.53
CA GLY A 45 8.64 -0.56 -14.72
C GLY A 45 9.36 -0.17 -13.43
N TYR A 46 9.11 -0.89 -12.36
CA TYR A 46 9.82 -0.76 -11.09
C TYR A 46 10.89 -1.84 -10.93
N GLN A 47 11.74 -1.68 -9.95
CA GLN A 47 12.75 -2.65 -9.55
C GLN A 47 12.52 -3.03 -8.09
N VAL A 48 12.57 -4.33 -7.79
CA VAL A 48 12.61 -4.82 -6.41
C VAL A 48 14.02 -4.57 -5.86
N SER A 49 14.10 -3.75 -4.83
CA SER A 49 15.39 -3.41 -4.21
C SER A 49 15.74 -4.34 -3.06
N ARG A 50 14.73 -4.83 -2.32
CA ARG A 50 14.92 -5.72 -1.18
C ARG A 50 13.64 -6.46 -0.83
N VAL A 51 13.79 -7.69 -0.34
CA VAL A 51 12.75 -8.45 0.36
C VAL A 51 13.17 -8.66 1.81
N GLN A 52 12.45 -8.03 2.74
CA GLN A 52 12.70 -8.12 4.18
C GLN A 52 11.89 -9.27 4.78
N ARG A 53 12.55 -10.19 5.46
CA ARG A 53 11.91 -11.29 6.21
C ARG A 53 11.54 -10.84 7.61
N VAL A 54 10.35 -10.27 7.77
CA VAL A 54 9.87 -9.71 9.04
C VAL A 54 9.55 -10.83 10.05
N ASP A 55 8.97 -11.92 9.59
CA ASP A 55 8.64 -13.11 10.39
C ASP A 55 9.85 -13.67 11.16
N ILE A 56 11.03 -13.68 10.55
CA ILE A 56 12.26 -14.14 11.23
C ILE A 56 12.61 -13.22 12.38
N GLY A 57 12.56 -11.91 12.18
CA GLY A 57 12.82 -10.94 13.25
C GLY A 57 11.83 -11.08 14.40
N LEU A 58 10.54 -11.17 14.08
CA LEU A 58 9.48 -11.32 15.09
C LEU A 58 9.61 -12.63 15.86
N THR A 59 9.88 -13.73 15.18
CA THR A 59 10.10 -15.04 15.82
C THR A 59 11.32 -15.01 16.75
N GLY A 60 12.40 -14.35 16.35
CA GLY A 60 13.58 -14.14 17.18
C GLY A 60 13.29 -13.34 18.47
N MET A 61 12.25 -12.53 18.47
CA MET A 61 11.76 -11.77 19.63
C MET A 61 10.71 -12.54 20.45
N GLY A 62 10.41 -13.80 20.11
CA GLY A 62 9.43 -14.64 20.79
C GLY A 62 7.99 -14.52 20.32
N TYR A 63 7.72 -13.76 19.24
CA TYR A 63 6.38 -13.66 18.65
C TYR A 63 6.13 -14.82 17.69
N LYS A 64 4.97 -15.45 17.80
CA LYS A 64 4.50 -16.40 16.79
C LYS A 64 3.85 -15.62 15.64
N THR A 65 4.34 -15.85 14.43
CA THR A 65 3.81 -15.22 13.21
C THR A 65 3.89 -16.19 12.05
N ASP A 66 2.99 -16.03 11.11
CA ASP A 66 3.05 -16.70 9.81
C ASP A 66 4.10 -16.05 8.91
N LYS A 67 4.26 -16.54 7.67
CA LYS A 67 5.18 -15.94 6.70
C LYS A 67 4.80 -14.48 6.47
N TYR A 68 5.74 -13.58 6.73
CA TYR A 68 5.57 -12.16 6.56
C TYR A 68 6.82 -11.55 5.91
N ARG A 69 6.61 -10.83 4.80
CA ARG A 69 7.67 -10.14 4.06
C ARG A 69 7.26 -8.70 3.81
N ILE A 70 8.27 -7.82 3.67
CA ILE A 70 8.11 -6.51 3.05
C ILE A 70 8.94 -6.52 1.78
N VAL A 71 8.30 -6.22 0.65
CA VAL A 71 8.92 -6.10 -0.66
C VAL A 71 9.11 -4.62 -0.96
N PHE A 72 10.36 -4.15 -0.92
CA PHE A 72 10.71 -2.78 -1.26
C PHE A 72 10.98 -2.65 -2.75
N TYR A 73 10.43 -1.60 -3.36
CA TYR A 73 10.56 -1.37 -4.79
C TYR A 73 10.59 0.12 -5.13
N GLY A 74 11.14 0.44 -6.28
CA GLY A 74 11.21 1.82 -6.76
C GLY A 74 11.83 1.89 -8.15
N LYS A 75 11.88 3.10 -8.69
CA LYS A 75 12.63 3.43 -9.90
C LYS A 75 13.92 4.11 -9.45
N THR A 76 15.06 3.51 -9.77
CA THR A 76 16.38 3.95 -9.25
C THR A 76 16.63 5.43 -9.50
N ASP A 77 16.43 5.90 -10.74
CA ASP A 77 16.67 7.29 -11.10
C ASP A 77 15.73 8.26 -10.39
N GLU A 78 14.47 7.85 -10.21
CA GLU A 78 13.47 8.63 -9.47
C GLU A 78 13.86 8.75 -8.00
N ILE A 79 14.24 7.64 -7.35
CA ILE A 79 14.67 7.66 -5.95
C ILE A 79 15.90 8.54 -5.79
N GLN A 80 16.90 8.42 -6.66
CA GLN A 80 18.10 9.25 -6.61
C GLN A 80 17.80 10.74 -6.80
N ARG A 81 16.88 11.08 -7.70
CA ARG A 81 16.43 12.46 -7.88
C ARG A 81 15.69 12.98 -6.66
N LEU A 82 14.71 12.24 -6.18
CA LEU A 82 13.86 12.66 -5.06
C LEU A 82 14.66 12.79 -3.76
N THR A 83 15.60 11.92 -3.48
CA THR A 83 16.43 12.01 -2.27
C THR A 83 17.31 13.26 -2.25
N ARG A 84 17.64 13.85 -3.41
CA ARG A 84 18.38 15.10 -3.51
C ARG A 84 17.49 16.34 -3.51
N GLU A 85 16.37 16.27 -4.24
CA GLU A 85 15.51 17.42 -4.51
C GLU A 85 14.36 17.56 -3.51
N ARG A 86 13.96 16.43 -2.90
CA ARG A 86 12.80 16.32 -2.01
C ARG A 86 13.13 15.45 -0.79
N PRO A 87 14.07 15.87 0.07
CA PRO A 87 14.50 15.06 1.21
C PRO A 87 13.37 14.73 2.19
N GLU A 88 12.29 15.52 2.20
CA GLU A 88 11.08 15.27 2.99
C GLU A 88 10.32 14.01 2.57
N LEU A 89 10.58 13.48 1.36
CA LEU A 89 10.01 12.22 0.90
C LEU A 89 10.84 10.97 1.26
N ILE A 90 12.05 11.16 1.76
CA ILE A 90 12.97 10.05 2.10
C ILE A 90 12.32 9.00 3.04
N PRO A 91 11.53 9.38 4.07
CA PRO A 91 10.90 8.39 4.95
C PRO A 91 9.92 7.44 4.24
N PHE A 92 9.46 7.79 3.04
CA PHE A 92 8.49 7.04 2.25
C PHE A 92 9.12 6.30 1.06
N LEU A 93 10.44 6.37 0.93
CA LEU A 93 11.21 5.75 -0.16
C LEU A 93 12.17 4.67 0.38
N PRO A 94 12.33 3.56 -0.35
CA PRO A 94 11.52 3.11 -1.49
C PRO A 94 10.09 2.74 -1.08
N LEU A 95 9.19 2.65 -2.06
CA LEU A 95 7.83 2.15 -1.85
C LEU A 95 7.87 0.69 -1.40
N SER A 96 6.79 0.21 -0.79
CA SER A 96 6.75 -1.18 -0.32
C SER A 96 5.37 -1.81 -0.35
N PHE A 97 5.35 -3.13 -0.52
CA PHE A 97 4.22 -3.99 -0.22
C PHE A 97 4.53 -4.86 0.99
N SER A 98 3.60 -4.92 1.93
CA SER A 98 3.59 -5.96 2.96
C SER A 98 2.82 -7.16 2.43
N ILE A 99 3.42 -8.35 2.47
CA ILE A 99 2.79 -9.60 2.06
C ILE A 99 2.83 -10.60 3.21
N PHE A 100 1.67 -11.17 3.51
CA PHE A 100 1.44 -11.99 4.70
C PHE A 100 0.64 -13.25 4.35
N ALA A 101 1.07 -14.41 4.86
CA ALA A 101 0.31 -15.64 4.74
C ALA A 101 -0.87 -15.63 5.72
N GLU A 102 -2.08 -15.88 5.23
CA GLU A 102 -3.32 -15.91 6.00
C GLU A 102 -4.06 -17.22 5.73
N GLY A 103 -3.63 -18.30 6.40
CA GLY A 103 -4.10 -19.66 6.08
C GLY A 103 -3.71 -20.08 4.67
N ASP A 104 -4.71 -20.42 3.85
CA ASP A 104 -4.54 -20.84 2.43
C ASP A 104 -4.48 -19.63 1.49
N GLN A 105 -4.70 -18.43 1.98
CA GLN A 105 -4.69 -17.19 1.20
C GLN A 105 -3.46 -16.35 1.52
N THR A 106 -3.24 -15.36 0.70
CA THR A 106 -2.17 -14.38 0.90
C THR A 106 -2.75 -12.98 0.91
N LEU A 107 -2.48 -12.24 1.99
CA LEU A 107 -2.84 -10.84 2.13
C LEU A 107 -1.69 -9.97 1.64
N VAL A 108 -1.97 -9.00 0.77
CA VAL A 108 -1.02 -7.96 0.35
C VAL A 108 -1.58 -6.60 0.71
N VAL A 109 -0.76 -5.79 1.35
CA VAL A 109 -1.13 -4.47 1.86
C VAL A 109 -0.12 -3.44 1.36
N ALA A 110 -0.62 -2.29 0.93
CA ALA A 110 0.18 -1.13 0.56
C ALA A 110 -0.40 0.14 1.21
N MET A 111 0.47 1.09 1.52
CA MET A 111 0.06 2.44 1.88
C MET A 111 -0.53 3.13 0.65
N ASN A 112 -1.60 3.88 0.83
CA ASN A 112 -2.10 4.79 -0.19
C ASN A 112 -1.20 6.04 -0.25
N PRO A 113 -0.42 6.27 -1.31
CA PRO A 113 0.48 7.43 -1.38
C PRO A 113 -0.24 8.77 -1.28
N VAL A 114 -1.49 8.86 -1.76
CA VAL A 114 -2.31 10.08 -1.72
C VAL A 114 -2.64 10.52 -0.29
N PHE A 115 -2.53 9.61 0.70
CA PHE A 115 -2.62 9.95 2.11
C PHE A 115 -1.63 11.07 2.53
N LEU A 116 -0.52 11.20 1.81
CA LEU A 116 0.50 12.22 2.09
C LEU A 116 0.16 13.59 1.49
N GLU A 117 -0.79 13.71 0.55
CA GLU A 117 -1.09 14.98 -0.14
C GLU A 117 -1.35 16.16 0.81
N PRO A 118 -2.09 16.02 1.94
CA PRO A 118 -2.32 17.14 2.85
C PRO A 118 -1.06 17.68 3.55
N GLN A 119 0.04 16.93 3.51
CA GLN A 119 1.33 17.32 4.10
C GLN A 119 2.15 18.25 3.19
N TYR A 120 1.78 18.34 1.90
CA TYR A 120 2.54 19.04 0.87
C TYR A 120 1.65 20.01 0.11
N GLU A 121 2.14 21.23 -0.11
CA GLU A 121 1.46 22.24 -0.95
C GLU A 121 1.93 22.17 -2.42
N ASP A 122 3.00 21.44 -2.70
CA ASP A 122 3.65 21.36 -4.00
C ASP A 122 2.85 20.48 -4.97
N ARG A 123 2.44 21.07 -6.08
CA ARG A 123 1.68 20.39 -7.14
C ARG A 123 2.47 19.25 -7.81
N GLU A 124 3.79 19.36 -7.89
CA GLU A 124 4.63 18.29 -8.43
C GLU A 124 4.59 17.06 -7.50
N VAL A 125 4.67 17.29 -6.19
CA VAL A 125 4.53 16.21 -5.19
C VAL A 125 3.14 15.56 -5.28
N HIS A 126 2.06 16.33 -5.40
CA HIS A 126 0.72 15.77 -5.58
C HIS A 126 0.63 14.92 -6.85
N THR A 127 1.17 15.38 -7.96
CA THR A 127 1.19 14.60 -9.22
C THR A 127 1.96 13.29 -9.06
N LEU A 128 3.08 13.33 -8.35
CA LEU A 128 3.89 12.15 -8.04
C LEU A 128 3.12 11.14 -7.17
N LEU A 129 2.48 11.61 -6.09
CA LEU A 129 1.72 10.76 -5.17
C LEU A 129 0.54 10.08 -5.87
N ARG A 130 -0.17 10.79 -6.75
CA ARG A 130 -1.27 10.23 -7.56
C ARG A 130 -0.79 9.21 -8.59
N ARG A 131 0.37 9.41 -9.18
CA ARG A 131 0.97 8.41 -10.06
C ARG A 131 1.34 7.14 -9.29
N TRP A 132 1.98 7.27 -8.14
CA TRP A 132 2.29 6.13 -7.28
C TRP A 132 1.02 5.39 -6.83
N GLU A 133 -0.03 6.13 -6.47
CA GLU A 133 -1.33 5.54 -6.11
C GLU A 133 -1.93 4.73 -7.27
N SER A 134 -1.93 5.29 -8.48
CA SER A 134 -2.41 4.61 -9.68
C SER A 134 -1.61 3.33 -9.95
N ASP A 135 -0.29 3.38 -9.85
CA ASP A 135 0.59 2.23 -10.07
C ASP A 135 0.36 1.15 -9.00
N VAL A 136 0.26 1.52 -7.72
CA VAL A 136 -0.05 0.60 -6.62
C VAL A 136 -1.37 -0.12 -6.85
N ARG A 137 -2.41 0.61 -7.21
CA ARG A 137 -3.73 0.02 -7.49
C ARG A 137 -3.71 -0.94 -8.66
N SER A 138 -2.99 -0.59 -9.74
CA SER A 138 -2.86 -1.46 -10.90
C SER A 138 -2.11 -2.75 -10.55
N MET A 139 -1.00 -2.65 -9.84
CA MET A 139 -0.24 -3.83 -9.40
C MET A 139 -1.07 -4.74 -8.48
N LEU A 140 -1.86 -4.18 -7.58
CA LEU A 140 -2.74 -4.97 -6.72
C LEU A 140 -3.91 -5.60 -7.49
N ALA A 141 -4.40 -4.96 -8.55
CA ALA A 141 -5.43 -5.52 -9.42
C ALA A 141 -4.90 -6.73 -10.21
N ASP A 142 -3.67 -6.63 -10.75
CA ASP A 142 -3.01 -7.72 -11.47
C ASP A 142 -2.79 -8.93 -10.55
N LEU A 143 -2.32 -8.70 -9.32
CA LEU A 143 -2.17 -9.76 -8.33
C LEU A 143 -3.49 -10.46 -7.99
N ARG A 144 -4.57 -9.70 -7.88
CA ARG A 144 -5.91 -10.24 -7.63
C ARG A 144 -6.38 -11.08 -8.81
N GLY A 145 -6.16 -10.62 -10.05
CA GLY A 145 -6.52 -11.32 -11.27
C GLY A 145 -5.81 -12.65 -11.42
N ALA A 146 -4.53 -12.70 -11.12
CA ALA A 146 -3.73 -13.93 -11.17
C ALA A 146 -4.21 -15.03 -10.19
N GLY A 147 -4.89 -14.67 -9.12
CA GLY A 147 -5.46 -15.64 -8.16
C GLY A 147 -6.90 -16.04 -8.48
N ALA A 148 -7.49 -15.53 -9.57
CA ALA A 148 -8.87 -15.80 -9.96
C ALA A 148 -9.00 -16.83 -11.11
N GLU A 149 -7.87 -17.27 -11.68
CA GLU A 149 -7.79 -18.33 -12.71
C GLU A 149 -7.62 -19.71 -12.05
#